data_74471fc0f1d0240c5a0d93e82c636a9e
#
_entry.id   74471fc0f1d0240c5a0d93e82c636a9e
#
_cell.length_a   1.000
_cell.length_b   1.000
_cell.length_c   1.000
_cell.angle_alpha   90.00
_cell.angle_beta   90.00
_cell.angle_gamma   90.00
#
_symmetry.space_group_name_H-M   'P 1'
#
loop_
_entity.id
_entity.type
_entity.pdbx_description
1 polymer ?
#
loop_
_entity_poly.entity_id
_entity_poly.type
_entity_poly.pdbx_seq_one_letter_code
_entity_poly.pdbx_strand_id
1 'polypeptide(L)'
;MLLIIIHIQGTNQTPVDLKILLPNRTAITITVRKNSCTKEVYDAIIEKINLSPDLASYFAIFEIVEQGFERKLQSNEFPYNLYIQNIQNTSAASTCLMMKKWFFHLSTELELCTKEDLLEQFFYYQSIEDVNKGQIKAGNKLYELKALQEISKKSDVS
;
A
#
# COMPACT_ATOMS: atom_id res chain seq x y z
N MET A 1 7.51 11.63 38.41
CA MET A 1 8.29 11.24 37.22
C MET A 1 8.02 9.81 36.77
N LEU A 2 8.04 8.82 37.66
CA LEU A 2 7.75 7.41 37.32
C LEU A 2 6.31 7.17 36.82
N LEU A 3 5.32 7.81 37.43
CA LEU A 3 3.90 7.73 37.05
C LEU A 3 3.60 8.32 35.66
N ILE A 4 4.31 9.39 35.26
CA ILE A 4 4.19 10.02 33.94
C ILE A 4 4.77 9.09 32.87
N ILE A 5 5.90 8.44 33.13
CA ILE A 5 6.54 7.50 32.20
C ILE A 5 5.67 6.27 31.98
N ILE A 6 5.04 5.73 33.05
CA ILE A 6 4.12 4.60 32.96
C ILE A 6 2.85 4.97 32.15
N HIS A 7 2.34 6.19 32.31
CA HIS A 7 1.17 6.67 31.57
C HIS A 7 1.49 6.86 30.08
N ILE A 8 2.66 7.41 29.74
CA ILE A 8 3.13 7.57 28.35
C ILE A 8 3.36 6.20 27.70
N GLN A 9 3.95 5.25 28.40
CA GLN A 9 4.14 3.88 27.88
C GLN A 9 2.80 3.17 27.67
N GLY A 10 1.84 3.33 28.58
CA GLY A 10 0.50 2.74 28.44
C GLY A 10 -0.28 3.30 27.24
N THR A 11 -0.19 4.60 26.96
CA THR A 11 -0.87 5.23 25.81
C THR A 11 -0.25 4.86 24.46
N ASN A 12 1.06 4.62 24.40
CA ASN A 12 1.77 4.23 23.19
C ASN A 12 1.56 2.77 22.78
N GLN A 13 1.17 1.90 23.73
CA GLN A 13 0.87 0.48 23.46
C GLN A 13 -0.59 0.22 23.13
N THR A 14 -1.45 1.26 23.13
CA THR A 14 -2.85 1.12 22.78
C THR A 14 -2.99 0.63 21.33
N PRO A 15 -3.80 -0.44 21.10
CA PRO A 15 -4.09 -0.89 19.74
C PRO A 15 -4.87 0.17 18.99
N VAL A 16 -4.49 0.38 17.73
CA VAL A 16 -5.10 1.33 16.80
C VAL A 16 -5.29 0.68 15.44
N ASP A 17 -6.31 1.12 14.74
CA ASP A 17 -6.60 0.65 13.40
C ASP A 17 -6.02 1.60 12.36
N LEU A 18 -5.27 1.02 11.42
CA LEU A 18 -4.73 1.72 10.25
C LEU A 18 -5.37 1.18 8.98
N LYS A 19 -5.86 2.09 8.16
CA LYS A 19 -6.37 1.79 6.83
C LYS A 19 -5.24 1.90 5.81
N ILE A 20 -4.99 0.82 5.08
CA ILE A 20 -3.92 0.72 4.08
C ILE A 20 -4.55 0.40 2.72
N LEU A 21 -4.16 1.14 1.70
CA LEU A 21 -4.51 0.84 0.33
C LEU A 21 -3.49 -0.14 -0.27
N LEU A 22 -3.97 -1.25 -0.82
CA LEU A 22 -3.15 -2.24 -1.52
C LEU A 22 -2.95 -1.84 -2.99
N PRO A 23 -1.96 -2.42 -3.69
CA PRO A 23 -1.72 -2.11 -5.10
C PRO A 23 -2.91 -2.38 -6.03
N ASN A 24 -3.76 -3.34 -5.71
CA ASN A 24 -5.01 -3.65 -6.44
C ASN A 24 -6.18 -2.73 -6.06
N ARG A 25 -5.91 -1.61 -5.37
CA ARG A 25 -6.88 -0.63 -4.88
C ARG A 25 -7.85 -1.13 -3.81
N THR A 26 -7.65 -2.32 -3.29
CA THR A 26 -8.40 -2.82 -2.13
C THR A 26 -7.88 -2.14 -0.88
N ALA A 27 -8.79 -1.63 -0.05
CA ALA A 27 -8.43 -1.08 1.26
C ALA A 27 -8.56 -2.17 2.32
N ILE A 28 -7.51 -2.34 3.12
CA ILE A 28 -7.52 -3.22 4.28
C ILE A 28 -7.34 -2.41 5.56
N THR A 29 -7.83 -2.96 6.66
CA THR A 29 -7.59 -2.41 8.00
C THR A 29 -6.71 -3.38 8.78
N ILE A 30 -5.63 -2.88 9.35
CA ILE A 30 -4.74 -3.62 10.25
C ILE A 30 -4.77 -3.00 11.63
N THR A 31 -4.69 -3.83 12.67
CA THR A 31 -4.60 -3.38 14.06
C THR A 31 -3.16 -3.50 14.53
N VAL A 32 -2.58 -2.39 14.93
CA VAL A 32 -1.19 -2.29 15.41
C VAL A 32 -1.13 -1.46 16.68
N ARG A 33 0.03 -1.39 17.32
CA ARG A 33 0.23 -0.46 18.43
C ARG A 33 0.43 0.96 17.90
N LYS A 34 -0.01 1.93 18.67
CA LYS A 34 0.10 3.35 18.31
C LYS A 34 1.55 3.78 17.96
N ASN A 35 2.53 3.17 18.61
CA ASN A 35 3.95 3.41 18.40
C ASN A 35 4.64 2.37 17.51
N SER A 36 3.89 1.57 16.75
CA SER A 36 4.49 0.62 15.81
C SER A 36 5.24 1.37 14.71
N CYS A 37 6.48 0.94 14.47
CA CYS A 37 7.28 1.47 13.37
C CYS A 37 6.82 0.91 12.02
N THR A 38 7.29 1.53 10.94
CA THR A 38 6.93 1.11 9.57
C THR A 38 7.19 -0.37 9.32
N LYS A 39 8.28 -0.93 9.86
CA LYS A 39 8.57 -2.35 9.71
C LYS A 39 7.49 -3.22 10.36
N GLU A 40 7.08 -2.93 11.59
CA GLU A 40 6.04 -3.68 12.29
C GLU A 40 4.67 -3.56 11.59
N VAL A 41 4.35 -2.36 11.09
CA VAL A 41 3.14 -2.14 10.29
C VAL A 41 3.19 -2.93 9.00
N TYR A 42 4.33 -2.96 8.33
CA TYR A 42 4.52 -3.73 7.10
C TYR A 42 4.36 -5.24 7.33
N ASP A 43 4.99 -5.77 8.38
CA ASP A 43 4.87 -7.18 8.74
C ASP A 43 3.38 -7.56 9.00
N ALA A 44 2.61 -6.68 9.66
CA ALA A 44 1.18 -6.88 9.88
C ALA A 44 0.35 -6.86 8.57
N ILE A 45 0.74 -6.04 7.58
CA ILE A 45 0.11 -6.06 6.25
C ILE A 45 0.38 -7.40 5.57
N ILE A 46 1.64 -7.84 5.52
CA ILE A 46 2.05 -9.08 4.86
C ILE A 46 1.32 -10.28 5.46
N GLU A 47 1.21 -10.34 6.78
CA GLU A 47 0.45 -11.37 7.49
C GLU A 47 -1.05 -11.31 7.11
N LYS A 48 -1.64 -10.12 7.11
CA LYS A 48 -3.07 -9.92 6.81
C LYS A 48 -3.46 -10.37 5.41
N ILE A 49 -2.61 -10.11 4.42
CA ILE A 49 -2.86 -10.50 3.02
C ILE A 49 -2.31 -11.90 2.69
N ASN A 50 -1.69 -12.56 3.66
CA ASN A 50 -1.09 -13.89 3.50
C ASN A 50 -0.07 -13.96 2.35
N LEU A 51 0.74 -12.91 2.19
CA LEU A 51 1.80 -12.88 1.21
C LEU A 51 3.03 -13.63 1.74
N SER A 52 3.68 -14.44 0.88
CA SER A 52 4.91 -15.13 1.25
C SER A 52 6.00 -14.14 1.66
N PRO A 53 6.73 -14.39 2.78
CA PRO A 53 7.80 -13.50 3.25
C PRO A 53 8.90 -13.25 2.22
N ASP A 54 9.19 -14.22 1.36
CA ASP A 54 10.19 -14.10 0.30
C ASP A 54 9.81 -13.03 -0.73
N LEU A 55 8.51 -12.75 -0.88
CA LEU A 55 7.97 -11.77 -1.80
C LEU A 55 7.78 -10.39 -1.17
N ALA A 56 7.82 -10.32 0.16
CA ALA A 56 7.61 -9.08 0.91
C ALA A 56 8.66 -8.00 0.60
N SER A 57 9.89 -8.39 0.23
CA SER A 57 10.97 -7.44 -0.09
C SER A 57 10.73 -6.62 -1.36
N TYR A 58 9.80 -7.04 -2.22
CA TYR A 58 9.46 -6.34 -3.46
C TYR A 58 8.47 -5.19 -3.29
N PHE A 59 7.92 -5.02 -2.10
CA PHE A 59 6.94 -3.98 -1.78
C PHE A 59 7.39 -3.11 -0.63
N ALA A 60 6.76 -1.95 -0.48
CA ALA A 60 6.99 -1.03 0.63
C ALA A 60 5.73 -0.21 0.91
N ILE A 61 5.71 0.47 2.07
CA ILE A 61 4.66 1.42 2.42
C ILE A 61 5.07 2.82 1.93
N PHE A 62 4.12 3.49 1.30
CA PHE A 62 4.21 4.87 0.84
C PHE A 62 3.19 5.72 1.57
N GLU A 63 3.57 6.93 1.90
CA GLU A 63 2.68 8.01 2.28
C GLU A 63 2.26 8.76 1.01
N ILE A 64 0.95 8.96 0.83
CA ILE A 64 0.43 9.80 -0.23
C ILE A 64 0.32 11.22 0.33
N VAL A 65 1.13 12.12 -0.19
CA VAL A 65 1.10 13.55 0.11
C VAL A 65 0.30 14.26 -0.99
N GLU A 66 -0.19 15.45 -0.73
CA GLU A 66 -1.07 16.19 -1.64
C GLU A 66 -0.68 16.14 -3.11
N GLN A 67 -1.68 16.12 -4.00
CA GLN A 67 -1.55 16.21 -5.47
C GLN A 67 -0.76 15.08 -6.13
N GLY A 68 -0.76 13.88 -5.54
CA GLY A 68 -0.16 12.71 -6.16
C GLY A 68 1.35 12.57 -5.91
N PHE A 69 1.91 13.37 -5.02
CA PHE A 69 3.25 13.15 -4.54
C PHE A 69 3.26 11.99 -3.52
N GLU A 70 4.11 11.01 -3.76
CA GLU A 70 4.23 9.81 -2.94
C GLU A 70 5.64 9.71 -2.35
N ARG A 71 5.71 9.35 -1.08
CA ARG A 71 6.98 9.19 -0.37
C ARG A 71 7.05 7.80 0.27
N LYS A 72 8.13 7.07 -0.03
CA LYS A 72 8.41 5.79 0.64
C LYS A 72 8.76 6.03 2.11
N LEU A 73 8.13 5.31 3.02
CA LEU A 73 8.43 5.38 4.44
C LEU A 73 9.72 4.62 4.77
N GLN A 74 10.48 5.19 5.68
CA GLN A 74 11.65 4.52 6.26
C GLN A 74 11.21 3.54 7.36
N SER A 75 12.01 2.51 7.62
CA SER A 75 11.67 1.44 8.57
C SER A 75 11.45 1.93 10.01
N ASN A 76 12.06 3.04 10.39
CA ASN A 76 12.01 3.64 11.73
C ASN A 76 10.98 4.77 11.89
N GLU A 77 10.21 5.09 10.85
CA GLU A 77 9.11 6.06 10.94
C GLU A 77 7.89 5.43 11.63
N PHE A 78 6.94 6.27 12.04
CA PHE A 78 5.74 5.87 12.77
C PHE A 78 4.48 6.15 11.93
N PRO A 79 3.96 5.18 11.17
CA PRO A 79 2.87 5.38 10.22
C PRO A 79 1.58 5.91 10.85
N TYR A 80 1.28 5.55 12.10
CA TYR A 80 0.09 6.04 12.78
C TYR A 80 0.10 7.56 12.96
N ASN A 81 1.25 8.15 13.28
CA ASN A 81 1.38 9.60 13.44
C ASN A 81 1.09 10.32 12.11
N LEU A 82 1.61 9.79 11.00
CA LEU A 82 1.35 10.32 9.67
C LEU A 82 -0.12 10.18 9.28
N TYR A 83 -0.72 9.03 9.58
CA TYR A 83 -2.12 8.75 9.33
C TYR A 83 -3.04 9.74 10.05
N ILE A 84 -2.80 10.03 11.33
CA ILE A 84 -3.57 10.99 12.12
C ILE A 84 -3.38 12.43 11.60
N GLN A 85 -2.17 12.83 11.26
CA GLN A 85 -1.91 14.16 10.69
C GLN A 85 -2.68 14.37 9.38
N ASN A 86 -2.72 13.36 8.52
CA ASN A 86 -3.44 13.45 7.25
C ASN A 86 -4.96 13.50 7.43
N ILE A 87 -5.53 12.74 8.36
CA ILE A 87 -6.97 12.81 8.67
C ILE A 87 -7.36 14.18 9.20
N GLN A 88 -6.51 14.82 10.00
CA GLN A 88 -6.77 16.14 10.55
C GLN A 88 -6.68 17.25 9.50
N ASN A 89 -5.83 17.09 8.50
CA ASN A 89 -5.56 18.10 7.48
C ASN A 89 -6.44 17.99 6.22
N THR A 90 -7.06 16.84 5.98
CA THR A 90 -7.93 16.61 4.82
C THR A 90 -9.33 16.25 5.25
N SER A 91 -10.32 16.98 4.73
CA SER A 91 -11.75 16.68 4.92
C SER A 91 -12.23 15.41 4.19
N ALA A 92 -11.38 14.83 3.36
CA ALA A 92 -11.64 13.57 2.69
C ALA A 92 -10.99 12.44 3.47
N ALA A 93 -11.78 11.42 3.84
CA ALA A 93 -11.31 10.17 4.44
C ALA A 93 -10.49 9.32 3.42
N SER A 94 -9.55 9.96 2.73
CA SER A 94 -8.65 9.28 1.81
C SER A 94 -7.57 8.53 2.57
N THR A 95 -7.32 7.31 2.17
CA THR A 95 -6.24 6.50 2.68
C THR A 95 -4.91 7.18 2.36
N CYS A 96 -4.18 7.62 3.37
CA CYS A 96 -2.91 8.30 3.18
C CYS A 96 -1.72 7.33 3.11
N LEU A 97 -1.93 6.06 3.46
CA LEU A 97 -0.93 5.01 3.44
C LEU A 97 -1.26 3.97 2.36
N MET A 98 -0.28 3.63 1.54
CA MET A 98 -0.44 2.73 0.41
C MET A 98 0.73 1.75 0.34
N MET A 99 0.45 0.48 0.12
CA MET A 99 1.46 -0.50 -0.25
C MET A 99 1.67 -0.47 -1.75
N LYS A 100 2.93 -0.39 -2.20
CA LYS A 100 3.29 -0.37 -3.63
C LYS A 100 4.52 -1.22 -3.88
N LYS A 101 4.70 -1.65 -5.16
CA LYS A 101 5.94 -2.29 -5.58
C LYS A 101 7.11 -1.32 -5.44
N TRP A 102 8.26 -1.87 -5.02
CA TRP A 102 9.50 -1.14 -4.86
C TRP A 102 10.63 -1.83 -5.61
N PHE A 103 10.45 -2.03 -6.90
CA PHE A 103 11.45 -2.51 -7.85
C PHE A 103 11.05 -2.15 -9.27
N PHE A 104 12.00 -2.18 -10.23
CA PHE A 104 11.80 -1.61 -11.56
C PHE A 104 12.31 -2.52 -12.69
N HIS A 105 12.37 -3.83 -12.48
CA HIS A 105 12.80 -4.80 -13.47
C HIS A 105 11.61 -5.61 -14.00
N LEU A 106 11.29 -5.41 -15.29
CA LEU A 106 10.17 -6.12 -15.93
C LEU A 106 10.33 -7.64 -15.90
N SER A 107 11.55 -8.16 -16.07
CA SER A 107 11.80 -9.60 -15.99
C SER A 107 11.44 -10.19 -14.63
N THR A 108 11.77 -9.48 -13.56
CA THR A 108 11.40 -9.88 -12.18
C THR A 108 9.89 -9.83 -11.99
N GLU A 109 9.23 -8.80 -12.51
CA GLU A 109 7.77 -8.66 -12.42
C GLU A 109 7.04 -9.84 -13.10
N LEU A 110 7.47 -10.20 -14.31
CA LEU A 110 6.91 -11.34 -15.05
C LEU A 110 7.16 -12.68 -14.32
N GLU A 111 8.33 -12.86 -13.73
CA GLU A 111 8.61 -14.04 -12.92
C GLU A 111 7.72 -14.12 -11.68
N LEU A 112 7.54 -12.99 -10.99
CA LEU A 112 6.72 -12.91 -9.78
C LEU A 112 5.24 -13.16 -10.04
N CYS A 113 4.70 -12.75 -11.19
CA CYS A 113 3.33 -13.03 -11.60
C CYS A 113 3.02 -14.54 -11.66
N THR A 114 4.03 -15.38 -11.89
CA THR A 114 3.85 -16.83 -11.93
C THR A 114 3.83 -17.49 -10.56
N LYS A 115 4.19 -16.76 -9.51
CA LYS A 115 4.34 -17.34 -8.15
C LYS A 115 3.06 -17.27 -7.33
N GLU A 116 2.32 -16.18 -7.42
CA GLU A 116 1.09 -15.97 -6.67
C GLU A 116 0.09 -15.12 -7.47
N ASP A 117 -1.17 -15.53 -7.54
CA ASP A 117 -2.25 -14.82 -8.24
C ASP A 117 -2.44 -13.40 -7.70
N LEU A 118 -2.20 -13.19 -6.41
CA LEU A 118 -2.27 -11.88 -5.77
C LEU A 118 -1.28 -10.88 -6.38
N LEU A 119 -0.07 -11.35 -6.74
CA LEU A 119 0.96 -10.50 -7.37
C LEU A 119 0.56 -10.10 -8.78
N GLU A 120 -0.05 -11.01 -9.54
CA GLU A 120 -0.58 -10.69 -10.85
C GLU A 120 -1.60 -9.54 -10.78
N GLN A 121 -2.53 -9.61 -9.83
CA GLN A 121 -3.49 -8.53 -9.58
C GLN A 121 -2.79 -7.22 -9.20
N PHE A 122 -1.81 -7.26 -8.30
CA PHE A 122 -1.08 -6.08 -7.85
C PHE A 122 -0.37 -5.38 -9.01
N PHE A 123 0.33 -6.14 -9.82
CA PHE A 123 1.08 -5.58 -10.96
C PHE A 123 0.16 -5.09 -12.07
N TYR A 124 -0.92 -5.78 -12.33
CA TYR A 124 -1.93 -5.34 -13.29
C TYR A 124 -2.50 -3.96 -12.93
N TYR A 125 -3.01 -3.80 -11.72
CA TYR A 125 -3.58 -2.52 -11.29
C TYR A 125 -2.55 -1.40 -11.23
N GLN A 126 -1.33 -1.69 -10.79
CA GLN A 126 -0.27 -0.70 -10.76
C GLN A 126 0.17 -0.28 -12.16
N SER A 127 0.24 -1.20 -13.11
CA SER A 127 0.55 -0.90 -14.51
C SER A 127 -0.52 -0.01 -15.15
N ILE A 128 -1.80 -0.25 -14.87
CA ILE A 128 -2.89 0.62 -15.30
C ILE A 128 -2.72 2.03 -14.74
N GLU A 129 -2.39 2.15 -13.47
CA GLU A 129 -2.16 3.44 -12.84
C GLU A 129 -0.99 4.18 -13.46
N ASP A 130 0.12 3.49 -13.71
CA ASP A 130 1.32 4.05 -14.34
C ASP A 130 1.05 4.53 -15.78
N VAL A 131 0.22 3.81 -16.53
CA VAL A 131 -0.25 4.24 -17.85
C VAL A 131 -1.14 5.48 -17.74
N ASN A 132 -2.08 5.50 -16.82
CA ASN A 132 -2.98 6.63 -16.62
C ASN A 132 -2.25 7.91 -16.17
N LYS A 133 -1.20 7.76 -15.38
CA LYS A 133 -0.31 8.86 -14.95
C LYS A 133 0.70 9.27 -16.03
N GLY A 134 0.75 8.56 -17.17
CA GLY A 134 1.69 8.82 -18.25
C GLY A 134 3.15 8.40 -17.95
N GLN A 135 3.37 7.65 -16.89
CA GLN A 135 4.69 7.10 -16.54
C GLN A 135 5.10 5.98 -17.50
N ILE A 136 4.12 5.22 -18.00
CA ILE A 136 4.30 4.24 -19.06
C ILE A 136 3.55 4.74 -20.31
N LYS A 137 4.26 4.84 -21.42
CA LYS A 137 3.65 5.19 -22.70
C LYS A 137 3.07 3.94 -23.35
N ALA A 138 1.75 3.86 -23.39
CA ALA A 138 1.03 2.74 -24.00
C ALA A 138 1.07 2.79 -25.56
N GLY A 139 1.38 3.96 -26.15
CA GLY A 139 1.43 4.14 -27.60
C GLY A 139 0.11 3.75 -28.28
N ASN A 140 0.20 3.03 -29.40
CA ASN A 140 -0.95 2.56 -30.17
C ASN A 140 -1.77 1.46 -29.45
N LYS A 141 -1.25 0.89 -28.37
CA LYS A 141 -1.91 -0.18 -27.61
C LYS A 141 -2.86 0.34 -26.51
N LEU A 142 -3.00 1.65 -26.36
CA LEU A 142 -3.87 2.24 -25.34
C LEU A 142 -5.33 1.74 -25.45
N TYR A 143 -5.84 1.59 -26.66
CA TYR A 143 -7.20 1.10 -26.88
C TYR A 143 -7.35 -0.38 -26.51
N GLU A 144 -6.35 -1.20 -26.82
CA GLU A 144 -6.33 -2.63 -26.45
C GLU A 144 -6.29 -2.78 -24.93
N LEU A 145 -5.46 -2.01 -24.23
CA LEU A 145 -5.38 -1.99 -22.79
C LEU A 145 -6.70 -1.57 -22.12
N LYS A 146 -7.36 -0.55 -22.66
CA LYS A 146 -8.67 -0.12 -22.19
C LYS A 146 -9.74 -1.19 -22.41
N ALA A 147 -9.73 -1.86 -23.54
CA ALA A 147 -10.65 -2.96 -23.83
C ALA A 147 -10.47 -4.14 -22.85
N LEU A 148 -9.22 -4.52 -22.57
CA LEU A 148 -8.89 -5.54 -21.57
C LEU A 148 -9.34 -5.15 -20.16
N GLN A 149 -9.18 -3.88 -19.80
CA GLN A 149 -9.63 -3.35 -18.51
C GLN A 149 -11.16 -3.44 -18.36
N GLU A 150 -11.92 -3.15 -19.41
CA GLU A 150 -13.39 -3.26 -19.39
C GLU A 150 -13.85 -4.71 -19.30
N ILE A 151 -13.13 -5.65 -19.92
CA ILE A 151 -13.42 -7.08 -19.82
C ILE A 151 -13.17 -7.56 -18.39
N SER A 152 -12.07 -7.19 -17.79
CA SER A 152 -11.72 -7.54 -16.40
C SER A 152 -12.76 -7.03 -15.40
N LYS A 153 -13.23 -5.78 -15.53
CA LYS A 153 -14.30 -5.24 -14.68
C LYS A 153 -15.61 -6.00 -14.76
N LYS A 154 -15.93 -6.61 -15.92
CA LYS A 154 -17.14 -7.40 -16.11
C LYS A 154 -17.02 -8.79 -15.49
N SER A 155 -15.84 -9.37 -15.42
CA SER A 155 -15.61 -10.67 -14.78
C SER A 155 -15.66 -10.60 -13.26
N ASP A 156 -15.33 -9.46 -12.65
CA ASP A 156 -15.40 -9.26 -11.20
C ASP A 156 -16.84 -9.06 -10.67
N VAL A 157 -17.83 -8.92 -11.55
CA VAL A 157 -19.26 -8.70 -11.21
C VAL A 157 -20.10 -9.98 -11.38
N SER A 158 -19.50 -11.08 -11.80
CA SER A 158 -20.13 -12.40 -11.96
C SER A 158 -19.78 -13.30 -10.81
#